data_9698f2be0b734d17066d9178a0e1efb7
#
_entry.id   9698f2be0b734d17066d9178a0e1efb7
#
_cell.length_a   1.000
_cell.length_b   1.000
_cell.length_c   1.000
_cell.angle_alpha   90.00
_cell.angle_beta   90.00
_cell.angle_gamma   90.00
#
_symmetry.space_group_name_H-M   'P 1'
#
loop_
_entity.id
_entity.type
_entity.pdbx_description
1 polymer ?
#
loop_
_entity_poly.entity_id
_entity_poly.type
_entity_poly.pdbx_seq_one_letter_code
_entity_poly.pdbx_strand_id
1 'polypeptide(L)'
;NFFISYSALSAESSNKEIKDCWKGFNKATFALNQTLDGILFEPIAKGYRYLPSPIRAGTSNMVSNISNLATIPNNLLQGEFKSAANNTMRLIVNTTLGIVGLFDVASGLGFEKLDKEDYGQTLAAWGMGPGCYIVLPILGPSTARGAVGQAISFLGGDPWYNITSENDTRYFKDSDYFFSKMADGVDFRAKNLEAFESIEKNSIDFYASVKSLYLQDRERRISNSGLIIDAMDDSDWDEIESN
;
A
#
# COMPACT_ATOMS: atom_id res chain seq x y z
N ASN A 1 16.03 29.39 36.85
CA ASN A 1 16.78 28.64 35.82
C ASN A 1 16.64 27.15 36.05
N PHE A 2 15.61 26.56 35.46
CA PHE A 2 15.44 25.11 35.42
C PHE A 2 15.68 24.68 33.96
N PHE A 3 16.89 24.15 33.71
CA PHE A 3 17.20 23.49 32.46
C PHE A 3 16.58 22.06 32.52
N ILE A 4 15.51 21.85 31.82
CA ILE A 4 15.02 20.52 31.54
C ILE A 4 15.84 19.99 30.34
N SER A 5 16.83 19.13 30.67
CA SER A 5 17.53 18.36 29.66
C SER A 5 16.57 17.35 29.06
N TYR A 6 16.13 17.61 27.84
CA TYR A 6 15.52 16.58 27.01
C TYR A 6 16.63 15.61 26.60
N SER A 7 16.75 14.51 27.34
CA SER A 7 17.48 13.34 26.85
C SER A 7 16.75 12.84 25.62
N ALA A 8 17.32 13.07 24.45
CA ALA A 8 16.95 12.37 23.23
C ALA A 8 17.16 10.88 23.51
N LEU A 9 16.08 10.15 23.76
CA LEU A 9 16.09 8.70 23.70
C LEU A 9 16.32 8.37 22.23
N SER A 10 17.59 8.15 21.86
CA SER A 10 17.93 7.49 20.63
C SER A 10 17.23 6.14 20.70
N ALA A 11 16.16 5.97 19.93
CA ALA A 11 15.61 4.66 19.66
C ALA A 11 16.74 3.87 18.99
N GLU A 12 17.41 3.06 19.79
CA GLU A 12 18.34 2.04 19.31
C GLU A 12 17.49 1.11 18.44
N SER A 13 17.50 1.38 17.14
CA SER A 13 16.90 0.51 16.13
C SER A 13 17.58 -0.85 16.35
N SER A 14 16.88 -1.70 17.10
CA SER A 14 17.27 -3.09 17.25
C SER A 14 17.19 -3.71 15.87
N ASN A 15 18.32 -3.73 15.17
CA ASN A 15 18.52 -4.40 13.89
C ASN A 15 18.40 -5.93 14.07
N LYS A 16 17.28 -6.35 14.62
CA LYS A 16 16.97 -7.75 14.83
C LYS A 16 16.43 -8.28 13.52
N GLU A 17 17.30 -8.94 12.76
CA GLU A 17 16.92 -9.58 11.50
C GLU A 17 15.60 -10.35 11.66
N ILE A 18 14.59 -9.94 10.89
CA ILE A 18 13.27 -10.59 10.93
C ILE A 18 13.39 -12.01 10.40
N LYS A 19 13.14 -12.98 11.27
CA LYS A 19 13.30 -14.41 10.97
C LYS A 19 12.28 -14.87 9.91
N ASP A 20 12.77 -15.65 8.98
CA ASP A 20 11.97 -16.41 8.01
C ASP A 20 11.65 -17.79 8.62
N CYS A 21 10.61 -17.87 9.45
CA CYS A 21 10.34 -19.04 10.27
C CYS A 21 9.88 -20.27 9.44
N TRP A 22 9.24 -20.03 8.29
CA TRP A 22 8.70 -21.07 7.42
C TRP A 22 9.27 -20.96 6.00
N LYS A 23 10.57 -20.82 5.89
CA LYS A 23 11.28 -20.55 4.64
C LYS A 23 10.87 -21.45 3.46
N GLY A 24 10.67 -22.74 3.70
CA GLY A 24 10.23 -23.69 2.67
C GLY A 24 8.83 -23.37 2.14
N PHE A 25 7.88 -23.13 3.04
CA PHE A 25 6.52 -22.72 2.70
C PHE A 25 6.53 -21.37 1.99
N ASN A 26 7.24 -20.38 2.55
CA ASN A 26 7.35 -19.04 1.98
C ASN A 26 7.91 -19.07 0.55
N LYS A 27 8.96 -19.86 0.29
CA LYS A 27 9.51 -20.02 -1.07
C LYS A 27 8.52 -20.69 -2.03
N ALA A 28 7.78 -21.70 -1.57
CA ALA A 28 6.76 -22.34 -2.39
C ALA A 28 5.61 -21.38 -2.74
N THR A 29 5.12 -20.63 -1.75
CA THR A 29 4.08 -19.61 -1.96
C THR A 29 4.58 -18.47 -2.84
N PHE A 30 5.84 -18.05 -2.67
CA PHE A 30 6.46 -17.04 -3.52
C PHE A 30 6.53 -17.51 -4.99
N ALA A 31 6.93 -18.74 -5.25
CA ALA A 31 6.95 -19.32 -6.60
C ALA A 31 5.54 -19.40 -7.21
N LEU A 32 4.53 -19.75 -6.40
CA LEU A 32 3.13 -19.71 -6.83
C LEU A 32 2.72 -18.29 -7.22
N ASN A 33 3.03 -17.30 -6.39
CA ASN A 33 2.70 -15.89 -6.65
C ASN A 33 3.43 -15.38 -7.91
N GLN A 34 4.70 -15.73 -8.13
CA GLN A 34 5.43 -15.42 -9.36
C GLN A 34 4.74 -16.03 -10.59
N THR A 35 4.32 -17.29 -10.49
CA THR A 35 3.63 -17.95 -11.61
C THR A 35 2.30 -17.23 -11.92
N LEU A 36 1.54 -16.84 -10.89
CA LEU A 36 0.32 -16.08 -11.06
C LEU A 36 0.58 -14.67 -11.62
N ASP A 37 1.65 -14.00 -11.18
CA ASP A 37 2.05 -12.71 -11.72
C ASP A 37 2.36 -12.83 -13.22
N GLY A 38 3.23 -13.74 -13.62
CA GLY A 38 3.63 -13.92 -15.02
C GLY A 38 2.49 -14.34 -15.95
N ILE A 39 1.52 -15.11 -15.47
CA ILE A 39 0.38 -15.58 -16.28
C ILE A 39 -0.75 -14.56 -16.33
N LEU A 40 -0.99 -13.83 -15.23
CA LEU A 40 -2.19 -13.00 -15.07
C LEU A 40 -1.86 -11.51 -14.88
N PHE A 41 -1.13 -11.16 -13.80
CA PHE A 41 -0.97 -9.75 -13.43
C PHE A 41 -0.06 -8.97 -14.36
N GLU A 42 1.07 -9.54 -14.76
CA GLU A 42 2.01 -8.89 -15.67
C GLU A 42 1.41 -8.62 -17.06
N PRO A 43 0.76 -9.57 -17.77
CA PRO A 43 0.10 -9.30 -19.03
C PRO A 43 -1.01 -8.25 -18.92
N ILE A 44 -1.80 -8.29 -17.85
CA ILE A 44 -2.85 -7.30 -17.60
C ILE A 44 -2.23 -5.91 -17.36
N ALA A 45 -1.16 -5.83 -16.55
CA ALA A 45 -0.45 -4.57 -16.27
C ALA A 45 0.18 -3.98 -17.55
N LYS A 46 0.78 -4.82 -18.39
CA LYS A 46 1.29 -4.41 -19.71
C LYS A 46 0.15 -3.90 -20.60
N GLY A 47 -0.98 -4.60 -20.64
CA GLY A 47 -2.19 -4.16 -21.36
C GLY A 47 -2.73 -2.82 -20.83
N TYR A 48 -2.78 -2.65 -19.51
CA TYR A 48 -3.22 -1.43 -18.85
C TYR A 48 -2.34 -0.23 -19.22
N ARG A 49 -1.04 -0.41 -19.42
CA ARG A 49 -0.12 0.67 -19.84
C ARG A 49 -0.40 1.21 -21.25
N TYR A 50 -1.10 0.49 -22.12
CA TYR A 50 -1.53 1.03 -23.43
C TYR A 50 -2.70 2.00 -23.31
N LEU A 51 -3.36 2.10 -22.14
CA LEU A 51 -4.39 3.10 -21.92
C LEU A 51 -3.77 4.50 -21.85
N PRO A 52 -4.45 5.54 -22.37
CA PRO A 52 -4.00 6.92 -22.25
C PRO A 52 -3.73 7.33 -20.79
N SER A 53 -2.69 8.15 -20.56
CA SER A 53 -2.29 8.62 -19.25
C SER A 53 -3.44 9.18 -18.39
N PRO A 54 -4.41 9.97 -18.94
CA PRO A 54 -5.52 10.45 -18.11
C PRO A 54 -6.42 9.33 -17.55
N ILE A 55 -6.58 8.21 -18.27
CA ILE A 55 -7.36 7.07 -17.80
C ILE A 55 -6.61 6.37 -16.67
N ARG A 56 -5.31 6.13 -16.83
CA ARG A 56 -4.45 5.53 -15.82
C ARG A 56 -4.40 6.37 -14.55
N ALA A 57 -4.18 7.69 -14.70
CA ALA A 57 -4.21 8.62 -13.58
C ALA A 57 -5.56 8.63 -12.87
N GLY A 58 -6.67 8.66 -13.61
CA GLY A 58 -8.02 8.58 -13.03
C GLY A 58 -8.26 7.29 -12.25
N THR A 59 -7.83 6.14 -12.76
CA THR A 59 -7.92 4.85 -12.05
C THR A 59 -7.10 4.90 -10.76
N SER A 60 -5.84 5.34 -10.83
CA SER A 60 -4.95 5.47 -9.68
C SER A 60 -5.53 6.38 -8.60
N ASN A 61 -6.05 7.55 -8.98
CA ASN A 61 -6.65 8.51 -8.07
C ASN A 61 -7.91 7.94 -7.40
N MET A 62 -8.77 7.26 -8.16
CA MET A 62 -9.99 6.63 -7.64
C MET A 62 -9.68 5.54 -6.63
N VAL A 63 -8.75 4.63 -6.95
CA VAL A 63 -8.31 3.57 -6.05
C VAL A 63 -7.66 4.16 -4.78
N SER A 64 -6.80 5.17 -4.94
CA SER A 64 -6.21 5.90 -3.81
C SER A 64 -7.27 6.58 -2.94
N ASN A 65 -8.32 7.14 -3.54
CA ASN A 65 -9.42 7.77 -2.82
C ASN A 65 -10.23 6.74 -2.00
N ILE A 66 -10.54 5.58 -2.58
CA ILE A 66 -11.20 4.46 -1.88
C ILE A 66 -10.32 3.98 -0.71
N SER A 67 -9.01 3.85 -0.92
CA SER A 67 -8.06 3.40 0.13
C SER A 67 -8.02 4.34 1.33
N ASN A 68 -8.39 5.62 1.19
CA ASN A 68 -8.51 6.54 2.32
C ASN A 68 -9.57 6.09 3.34
N LEU A 69 -10.60 5.33 2.93
CA LEU A 69 -11.60 4.80 3.84
C LEU A 69 -10.98 3.89 4.92
N ALA A 70 -9.96 3.11 4.56
CA ALA A 70 -9.21 2.29 5.51
C ALA A 70 -8.07 3.07 6.19
N THR A 71 -7.44 4.03 5.48
CA THR A 71 -6.33 4.84 6.01
C THR A 71 -6.78 5.75 7.15
N ILE A 72 -7.91 6.44 7.02
CA ILE A 72 -8.41 7.40 8.02
C ILE A 72 -8.59 6.76 9.40
N PRO A 73 -9.33 5.64 9.57
CA PRO A 73 -9.44 5.00 10.88
C PRO A 73 -8.10 4.52 11.43
N ASN A 74 -7.17 4.05 10.59
CA ASN A 74 -5.84 3.67 11.04
C ASN A 74 -5.03 4.88 11.53
N ASN A 75 -5.05 6.02 10.84
CA ASN A 75 -4.44 7.25 11.35
C ASN A 75 -5.01 7.64 12.74
N LEU A 76 -6.34 7.56 12.91
CA LEU A 76 -6.96 7.85 14.21
C LEU A 76 -6.51 6.88 15.31
N LEU A 77 -6.45 5.59 15.02
CA LEU A 77 -6.00 4.55 15.94
C LEU A 77 -4.51 4.68 16.31
N GLN A 78 -3.71 5.28 15.43
CA GLN A 78 -2.29 5.60 15.65
C GLN A 78 -2.09 6.93 16.37
N GLY A 79 -3.15 7.73 16.56
CA GLY A 79 -3.06 9.06 17.16
C GLY A 79 -2.62 10.16 16.19
N GLU A 80 -2.61 9.88 14.89
CA GLU A 80 -2.19 10.79 13.83
C GLU A 80 -3.35 11.66 13.35
N PHE A 81 -3.87 12.51 14.21
CA PHE A 81 -5.06 13.32 13.94
C PHE A 81 -4.90 14.28 12.76
N LYS A 82 -3.69 14.81 12.53
CA LYS A 82 -3.42 15.69 11.37
C LYS A 82 -3.54 14.93 10.06
N SER A 83 -2.92 13.75 9.99
CA SER A 83 -2.98 12.85 8.82
C SER A 83 -4.41 12.39 8.57
N ALA A 84 -5.15 12.03 9.64
CA ALA A 84 -6.55 11.67 9.55
C ALA A 84 -7.42 12.82 9.00
N ALA A 85 -7.24 14.04 9.49
CA ALA A 85 -7.95 15.21 9.00
C ALA A 85 -7.61 15.52 7.54
N ASN A 86 -6.33 15.50 7.16
CA ASN A 86 -5.89 15.69 5.78
C ASN A 86 -6.51 14.64 4.85
N ASN A 87 -6.42 13.35 5.18
CA ASN A 87 -6.97 12.28 4.38
C ASN A 87 -8.51 12.34 4.29
N THR A 88 -9.19 12.79 5.35
CA THR A 88 -10.64 13.02 5.35
C THR A 88 -11.02 14.15 4.38
N MET A 89 -10.29 15.26 4.39
CA MET A 89 -10.54 16.35 3.45
C MET A 89 -10.26 15.94 2.01
N ARG A 90 -9.18 15.18 1.78
CA ARG A 90 -8.89 14.60 0.46
C ARG A 90 -10.02 13.69 -0.02
N LEU A 91 -10.51 12.79 0.84
CA LEU A 91 -11.63 11.91 0.51
C LEU A 91 -12.89 12.71 0.11
N ILE A 92 -13.27 13.73 0.91
CA ILE A 92 -14.45 14.56 0.64
C ILE A 92 -14.28 15.34 -0.67
N VAL A 93 -13.17 16.06 -0.83
CA VAL A 93 -12.92 16.90 -1.99
C VAL A 93 -12.84 16.07 -3.27
N ASN A 94 -12.06 14.98 -3.26
CA ASN A 94 -11.90 14.15 -4.45
C ASN A 94 -13.17 13.37 -4.79
N THR A 95 -13.98 12.98 -3.79
CA THR A 95 -15.26 12.31 -4.05
C THR A 95 -16.29 13.28 -4.64
N THR A 96 -16.35 14.53 -4.14
CA THR A 96 -17.37 15.51 -4.58
C THR A 96 -16.93 16.29 -5.82
N LEU A 97 -15.79 16.98 -5.75
CA LEU A 97 -15.29 17.84 -6.83
C LEU A 97 -14.48 17.04 -7.86
N GLY A 98 -13.84 15.93 -7.42
CA GLY A 98 -13.02 15.06 -8.26
C GLY A 98 -13.78 13.92 -8.95
N ILE A 99 -15.11 13.96 -8.99
CA ILE A 99 -15.98 12.93 -9.61
C ILE A 99 -15.64 11.53 -9.08
N VAL A 100 -16.01 11.28 -7.83
CA VAL A 100 -15.78 9.99 -7.13
C VAL A 100 -14.28 9.61 -7.05
N GLY A 101 -13.40 10.62 -7.08
CA GLY A 101 -11.94 10.43 -6.95
C GLY A 101 -11.20 10.22 -8.26
N LEU A 102 -11.84 10.37 -9.43
CA LEU A 102 -11.13 10.30 -10.72
C LEU A 102 -10.10 11.43 -10.87
N PHE A 103 -10.39 12.61 -10.31
CA PHE A 103 -9.49 13.76 -10.34
C PHE A 103 -8.99 14.06 -8.93
N ASP A 104 -7.67 14.25 -8.77
CA ASP A 104 -7.07 14.66 -7.49
C ASP A 104 -7.13 16.18 -7.31
N VAL A 105 -8.34 16.69 -7.10
CA VAL A 105 -8.59 18.12 -6.85
C VAL A 105 -8.01 18.55 -5.51
N ALA A 106 -7.97 17.65 -4.53
CA ALA A 106 -7.45 17.94 -3.20
C ALA A 106 -5.98 18.37 -3.21
N SER A 107 -5.14 17.75 -4.04
CA SER A 107 -3.74 18.16 -4.21
C SER A 107 -3.64 19.59 -4.74
N GLY A 108 -4.49 19.99 -5.70
CA GLY A 108 -4.58 21.35 -6.21
C GLY A 108 -5.03 22.39 -5.16
N LEU A 109 -5.72 21.95 -4.11
CA LEU A 109 -6.13 22.79 -2.98
C LEU A 109 -5.10 22.78 -1.82
N GLY A 110 -3.96 22.12 -1.97
CA GLY A 110 -2.87 22.08 -1.00
C GLY A 110 -2.96 20.97 0.06
N PHE A 111 -3.87 20.00 -0.12
CA PHE A 111 -3.91 18.82 0.75
C PHE A 111 -2.84 17.82 0.32
N GLU A 112 -1.93 17.50 1.23
CA GLU A 112 -0.78 16.63 0.98
C GLU A 112 -1.20 15.18 0.71
N LYS A 113 -0.57 14.53 -0.28
CA LYS A 113 -0.76 13.10 -0.56
C LYS A 113 0.13 12.31 0.40
N LEU A 114 -0.47 11.67 1.39
CA LEU A 114 0.22 10.89 2.41
C LEU A 114 0.21 9.40 2.05
N ASP A 115 1.19 8.66 2.62
CA ASP A 115 1.23 7.20 2.54
C ASP A 115 -0.06 6.57 3.11
N LYS A 116 -0.42 5.41 2.61
CA LYS A 116 -1.59 4.66 3.07
C LYS A 116 -1.28 3.89 4.34
N GLU A 117 -2.20 3.95 5.29
CA GLU A 117 -2.11 3.26 6.55
C GLU A 117 -2.96 1.97 6.56
N ASP A 118 -2.49 0.99 7.29
CA ASP A 118 -3.17 -0.28 7.50
C ASP A 118 -3.08 -0.77 8.95
N TYR A 119 -3.87 -1.79 9.30
CA TYR A 119 -3.90 -2.35 10.65
C TYR A 119 -2.57 -2.97 11.09
N GLY A 120 -1.73 -3.45 10.18
CA GLY A 120 -0.39 -3.93 10.52
C GLY A 120 0.53 -2.79 10.98
N GLN A 121 0.38 -1.58 10.44
CA GLN A 121 1.06 -0.35 10.88
C GLN A 121 0.49 0.11 12.23
N THR A 122 -0.82 0.10 12.38
CA THR A 122 -1.50 0.41 13.66
C THR A 122 -1.04 -0.50 14.79
N LEU A 123 -0.97 -1.82 14.54
CA LEU A 123 -0.44 -2.78 15.52
C LEU A 123 1.03 -2.52 15.85
N ALA A 124 1.82 -2.03 14.88
CA ALA A 124 3.20 -1.61 15.14
C ALA A 124 3.27 -0.39 16.06
N ALA A 125 2.46 0.63 15.79
CA ALA A 125 2.36 1.83 16.62
C ALA A 125 1.95 1.48 18.06
N TRP A 126 1.18 0.41 18.24
CA TRP A 126 0.81 -0.12 19.58
C TRP A 126 1.89 -1.03 20.19
N GLY A 127 3.07 -1.14 19.57
CA GLY A 127 4.22 -1.88 20.10
C GLY A 127 4.26 -3.37 19.73
N MET A 128 3.37 -3.85 18.83
CA MET A 128 3.46 -5.24 18.37
C MET A 128 4.64 -5.39 17.41
N GLY A 129 5.57 -6.30 17.76
CA GLY A 129 6.70 -6.65 16.89
C GLY A 129 6.26 -7.28 15.57
N PRO A 130 7.12 -7.31 14.54
CA PRO A 130 6.78 -7.84 13.22
C PRO A 130 6.47 -9.34 13.22
N GLY A 131 7.06 -10.09 14.15
CA GLY A 131 7.02 -11.56 14.15
C GLY A 131 7.85 -12.15 13.00
N CYS A 132 7.43 -13.32 12.51
CA CYS A 132 8.08 -13.97 11.38
C CYS A 132 7.71 -13.33 10.04
N TYR A 133 8.65 -13.36 9.09
CA TYR A 133 8.33 -13.11 7.70
C TYR A 133 7.48 -14.24 7.11
N ILE A 134 6.45 -13.89 6.36
CA ILE A 134 5.48 -14.81 5.77
C ILE A 134 5.20 -14.34 4.35
N VAL A 135 5.06 -15.27 3.41
CA VAL A 135 4.51 -14.97 2.08
C VAL A 135 3.09 -15.51 2.00
N LEU A 136 2.15 -14.61 1.77
CA LEU A 136 0.74 -14.96 1.65
C LEU A 136 0.39 -15.28 0.19
N PRO A 137 -0.43 -16.32 -0.06
CA PRO A 137 -0.91 -16.61 -1.40
C PRO A 137 -1.64 -15.39 -1.99
N ILE A 138 -1.33 -15.02 -3.22
CA ILE A 138 -1.88 -13.88 -3.97
C ILE A 138 -1.49 -12.52 -3.38
N LEU A 139 -1.48 -12.35 -2.06
CA LEU A 139 -1.23 -11.09 -1.36
C LEU A 139 0.28 -10.75 -1.25
N GLY A 140 1.16 -11.74 -1.48
CA GLY A 140 2.60 -11.52 -1.52
C GLY A 140 3.29 -11.44 -0.17
N PRO A 141 4.43 -10.72 -0.08
CA PRO A 141 5.22 -10.56 1.12
C PRO A 141 4.44 -9.96 2.28
N SER A 142 4.66 -10.49 3.48
CA SER A 142 4.03 -10.01 4.72
C SER A 142 4.90 -10.37 5.92
N THR A 143 4.46 -9.95 7.10
CA THR A 143 4.94 -10.40 8.40
C THR A 143 3.78 -11.00 9.19
N ALA A 144 4.03 -11.70 10.28
CA ALA A 144 2.97 -12.22 11.16
C ALA A 144 2.03 -11.08 11.60
N ARG A 145 2.57 -9.92 12.00
CA ARG A 145 1.79 -8.72 12.31
C ARG A 145 0.99 -8.23 11.10
N GLY A 146 1.62 -8.17 9.92
CA GLY A 146 0.94 -7.74 8.69
C GLY A 146 -0.22 -8.68 8.31
N ALA A 147 -0.03 -10.00 8.45
CA ALA A 147 -1.09 -10.99 8.22
C ALA A 147 -2.26 -10.83 9.20
N VAL A 148 -1.99 -10.55 10.48
CA VAL A 148 -3.03 -10.21 11.47
C VAL A 148 -3.75 -8.92 11.07
N GLY A 149 -3.03 -7.89 10.65
CA GLY A 149 -3.63 -6.64 10.18
C GLY A 149 -4.54 -6.83 8.97
N GLN A 150 -4.15 -7.69 8.02
CA GLN A 150 -5.01 -8.04 6.88
C GLN A 150 -6.25 -8.83 7.32
N ALA A 151 -6.09 -9.76 8.26
CA ALA A 151 -7.23 -10.49 8.82
C ALA A 151 -8.23 -9.54 9.50
N ILE A 152 -7.76 -8.53 10.24
CA ILE A 152 -8.62 -7.49 10.83
C ILE A 152 -9.39 -6.74 9.73
N SER A 153 -8.74 -6.38 8.63
CA SER A 153 -9.41 -5.73 7.49
C SER A 153 -10.58 -6.57 6.96
N PHE A 154 -10.36 -7.88 6.75
CA PHE A 154 -11.41 -8.79 6.24
C PHE A 154 -12.49 -9.11 7.27
N LEU A 155 -12.19 -9.00 8.57
CA LEU A 155 -13.16 -9.24 9.66
C LEU A 155 -13.95 -8.00 10.05
N GLY A 156 -14.12 -7.05 9.14
CA GLY A 156 -14.94 -5.85 9.34
C GLY A 156 -14.13 -4.58 9.62
N GLY A 157 -12.81 -4.65 9.59
CA GLY A 157 -11.94 -3.48 9.78
C GLY A 157 -11.87 -2.56 8.56
N ASP A 158 -12.13 -3.05 7.35
CA ASP A 158 -12.13 -2.23 6.13
C ASP A 158 -13.53 -1.66 5.86
N PRO A 159 -13.73 -0.33 6.01
CA PRO A 159 -15.03 0.28 5.74
C PRO A 159 -15.52 0.07 4.31
N TRP A 160 -14.61 -0.03 3.32
CA TRP A 160 -14.98 -0.29 1.96
C TRP A 160 -15.50 -1.72 1.78
N TYR A 161 -14.86 -2.70 2.43
CA TYR A 161 -15.36 -4.06 2.49
C TYR A 161 -16.78 -4.10 3.07
N ASN A 162 -17.01 -3.43 4.20
CA ASN A 162 -18.32 -3.40 4.86
C ASN A 162 -19.40 -2.75 3.99
N ILE A 163 -19.07 -1.66 3.29
CA ILE A 163 -20.01 -0.97 2.39
C ILE A 163 -20.41 -1.87 1.21
N THR A 164 -19.49 -2.66 0.70
CA THR A 164 -19.74 -3.49 -0.49
C THR A 164 -20.29 -4.88 -0.17
N SER A 165 -19.90 -5.46 0.97
CA SER A 165 -20.17 -6.88 1.30
C SER A 165 -21.22 -7.09 2.38
N GLU A 166 -21.29 -6.22 3.40
CA GLU A 166 -22.23 -6.41 4.53
C GLU A 166 -23.55 -5.68 4.36
N ASN A 167 -23.54 -4.58 3.63
CA ASN A 167 -24.78 -3.87 3.34
C ASN A 167 -25.23 -4.29 1.95
N ASP A 168 -26.31 -5.06 1.85
CA ASP A 168 -27.03 -5.34 0.60
C ASP A 168 -27.55 -4.02 0.01
N THR A 169 -26.58 -3.15 -0.33
CA THR A 169 -26.86 -1.83 -0.85
C THR A 169 -27.28 -1.96 -2.30
N ARG A 170 -28.28 -1.20 -2.68
CA ARG A 170 -28.79 -1.14 -4.06
C ARG A 170 -27.71 -0.77 -5.10
N TYR A 171 -26.59 -0.19 -4.65
CA TYR A 171 -25.59 0.44 -5.50
C TYR A 171 -24.25 -0.31 -5.55
N PHE A 172 -23.90 -1.07 -4.52
CA PHE A 172 -22.62 -1.77 -4.42
C PHE A 172 -22.82 -3.26 -4.19
N LYS A 173 -21.90 -4.08 -4.71
CA LYS A 173 -21.89 -5.54 -4.59
C LYS A 173 -20.52 -6.02 -4.12
N ASP A 174 -20.45 -7.24 -3.61
CA ASP A 174 -19.19 -7.90 -3.22
C ASP A 174 -18.12 -7.83 -4.30
N SER A 175 -18.54 -7.91 -5.57
CA SER A 175 -17.64 -7.79 -6.71
C SER A 175 -16.90 -6.45 -6.76
N ASP A 176 -17.49 -5.36 -6.28
CA ASP A 176 -16.90 -4.01 -6.38
C ASP A 176 -15.70 -3.87 -5.46
N TYR A 177 -15.72 -4.54 -4.30
CA TYR A 177 -14.55 -4.65 -3.43
C TYR A 177 -13.39 -5.34 -4.16
N PHE A 178 -13.63 -6.53 -4.69
CA PHE A 178 -12.60 -7.29 -5.38
C PHE A 178 -12.09 -6.57 -6.63
N PHE A 179 -12.96 -5.96 -7.42
CA PHE A 179 -12.54 -5.18 -8.58
C PHE A 179 -11.68 -3.97 -8.20
N SER A 180 -12.01 -3.26 -7.12
CA SER A 180 -11.20 -2.15 -6.66
C SER A 180 -9.80 -2.59 -6.18
N LYS A 181 -9.70 -3.74 -5.48
CA LYS A 181 -8.42 -4.30 -5.06
C LYS A 181 -7.61 -4.85 -6.24
N MET A 182 -8.27 -5.44 -7.24
CA MET A 182 -7.60 -5.84 -8.48
C MET A 182 -7.10 -4.64 -9.27
N ALA A 183 -7.89 -3.57 -9.37
CA ALA A 183 -7.48 -2.34 -10.03
C ALA A 183 -6.25 -1.71 -9.35
N ASP A 184 -6.24 -1.69 -8.01
CA ASP A 184 -5.08 -1.25 -7.21
C ASP A 184 -3.83 -2.10 -7.50
N GLY A 185 -3.98 -3.41 -7.49
CA GLY A 185 -2.89 -4.34 -7.79
C GLY A 185 -2.34 -4.18 -9.22
N VAL A 186 -3.22 -4.03 -10.20
CA VAL A 186 -2.82 -3.80 -11.61
C VAL A 186 -2.14 -2.45 -11.79
N ASP A 187 -2.67 -1.39 -11.19
CA ASP A 187 -2.08 -0.05 -11.23
C ASP A 187 -0.69 -0.05 -10.58
N PHE A 188 -0.57 -0.65 -9.39
CA PHE A 188 0.71 -0.83 -8.71
C PHE A 188 1.71 -1.64 -9.55
N ARG A 189 1.28 -2.76 -10.14
CA ARG A 189 2.15 -3.61 -10.96
C ARG A 189 2.59 -2.88 -12.22
N ALA A 190 1.69 -2.12 -12.86
CA ALA A 190 1.98 -1.34 -14.05
C ALA A 190 3.00 -0.21 -13.77
N LYS A 191 2.86 0.50 -12.65
CA LYS A 191 3.80 1.55 -12.22
C LYS A 191 5.20 1.01 -11.91
N ASN A 192 5.28 -0.22 -11.43
CA ASN A 192 6.54 -0.82 -10.99
C ASN A 192 7.07 -1.91 -11.96
N LEU A 193 6.60 -1.93 -13.20
CA LEU A 193 6.91 -3.00 -14.15
C LEU A 193 8.42 -3.17 -14.35
N GLU A 194 9.12 -2.09 -14.69
CA GLU A 194 10.56 -2.08 -14.95
C GLU A 194 11.36 -2.38 -13.68
N ALA A 195 10.91 -1.89 -12.54
CA ALA A 195 11.56 -2.15 -11.26
C ALA A 195 11.51 -3.65 -10.92
N PHE A 196 10.35 -4.29 -11.09
CA PHE A 196 10.20 -5.73 -10.88
C PHE A 196 11.04 -6.55 -11.85
N GLU A 197 11.00 -6.24 -13.15
CA GLU A 197 11.83 -6.91 -14.17
C GLU A 197 13.32 -6.72 -13.88
N SER A 198 13.75 -5.52 -13.46
CA SER A 198 15.13 -5.24 -13.12
C SER A 198 15.60 -6.04 -11.90
N ILE A 199 14.79 -6.11 -10.85
CA ILE A 199 15.13 -6.88 -9.64
C ILE A 199 15.18 -8.37 -9.95
N GLU A 200 14.21 -8.89 -10.71
CA GLU A 200 14.20 -10.30 -11.12
C GLU A 200 15.42 -10.68 -11.95
N LYS A 201 15.80 -9.84 -12.92
CA LYS A 201 16.93 -10.09 -13.82
C LYS A 201 18.30 -9.97 -13.14
N ASN A 202 18.44 -8.99 -12.22
CA ASN A 202 19.76 -8.60 -11.71
C ASN A 202 20.05 -9.13 -10.30
N SER A 203 19.06 -9.70 -9.61
CA SER A 203 19.26 -10.26 -8.27
C SER A 203 19.82 -11.70 -8.33
N ILE A 204 20.75 -11.98 -7.43
CA ILE A 204 21.31 -13.35 -7.25
C ILE A 204 20.24 -14.27 -6.63
N ASP A 205 19.42 -13.77 -5.72
CA ASP A 205 18.29 -14.46 -5.10
C ASP A 205 17.09 -13.50 -5.08
N PHE A 206 16.18 -13.68 -6.03
CA PHE A 206 15.01 -12.81 -6.19
C PHE A 206 14.09 -12.83 -4.95
N TYR A 207 13.92 -14.00 -4.33
CA TYR A 207 13.16 -14.13 -3.10
C TYR A 207 13.76 -13.29 -1.96
N ALA A 208 15.08 -13.35 -1.79
CA ALA A 208 15.78 -12.58 -0.77
C ALA A 208 15.69 -11.07 -1.03
N SER A 209 15.81 -10.66 -2.30
CA SER A 209 15.69 -9.26 -2.70
C SER A 209 14.30 -8.70 -2.42
N VAL A 210 13.25 -9.41 -2.81
CA VAL A 210 11.85 -9.00 -2.55
C VAL A 210 11.57 -8.97 -1.06
N LYS A 211 12.04 -9.96 -0.28
CA LYS A 211 11.93 -9.95 1.18
C LYS A 211 12.57 -8.69 1.77
N SER A 212 13.79 -8.37 1.35
CA SER A 212 14.54 -7.21 1.86
C SER A 212 13.82 -5.90 1.55
N LEU A 213 13.39 -5.71 0.32
CA LEU A 213 12.67 -4.52 -0.11
C LEU A 213 11.34 -4.34 0.65
N TYR A 214 10.57 -5.40 0.79
CA TYR A 214 9.33 -5.37 1.56
C TYR A 214 9.57 -4.95 3.01
N LEU A 215 10.57 -5.53 3.67
CA LEU A 215 10.85 -5.22 5.07
C LEU A 215 11.32 -3.77 5.26
N GLN A 216 12.14 -3.26 4.33
CA GLN A 216 12.60 -1.87 4.35
C GLN A 216 11.45 -0.88 4.11
N ASP A 217 10.60 -1.13 3.08
CA ASP A 217 9.42 -0.29 2.83
C ASP A 217 8.46 -0.30 4.03
N ARG A 218 8.29 -1.47 4.63
CA ARG A 218 7.41 -1.62 5.80
C ARG A 218 7.92 -0.87 7.02
N GLU A 219 9.23 -0.89 7.26
CA GLU A 219 9.87 -0.12 8.35
C GLU A 219 9.76 1.38 8.10
N ARG A 220 10.00 1.82 6.87
CA ARG A 220 9.81 3.21 6.45
C ARG A 220 8.40 3.72 6.75
N ARG A 221 7.37 2.97 6.35
CA ARG A 221 5.96 3.33 6.59
C ARG A 221 5.63 3.40 8.07
N ILE A 222 6.10 2.45 8.88
CA ILE A 222 5.85 2.40 10.33
C ILE A 222 6.54 3.56 11.05
N SER A 223 7.74 3.94 10.62
CA SER A 223 8.47 5.06 11.22
C SER A 223 7.92 6.43 10.81
N ASN A 224 6.97 6.49 9.87
CA ASN A 224 6.48 7.73 9.26
C ASN A 224 7.61 8.67 8.82
N SER A 225 8.81 8.08 8.58
CA SER A 225 9.94 8.81 8.07
C SER A 225 9.65 9.14 6.61
N GLY A 226 9.18 10.34 6.34
CA GLY A 226 8.74 10.85 5.04
C GLY A 226 9.79 10.91 3.94
N LEU A 227 10.63 9.88 3.83
CA LEU A 227 11.33 9.57 2.61
C LEU A 227 10.31 8.92 1.68
N ILE A 228 9.51 9.75 1.03
CA ILE A 228 8.78 9.37 -0.17
C ILE A 228 9.86 8.87 -1.14
N ILE A 229 9.95 7.56 -1.30
CA ILE A 229 10.40 7.05 -2.59
C ILE A 229 9.19 7.36 -3.46
N ASP A 230 9.25 8.49 -4.17
CA ASP A 230 8.25 8.83 -5.16
C ASP A 230 8.06 7.59 -6.04
N ALA A 231 7.00 6.84 -5.79
CA ALA A 231 6.44 6.02 -6.83
C ALA A 231 6.17 7.01 -7.95
N MET A 232 6.88 6.87 -9.08
CA MET A 232 6.90 7.76 -10.23
C MET A 232 5.66 8.64 -10.28
N ASP A 233 5.85 9.96 -10.16
CA ASP A 233 4.77 10.93 -10.31
C ASP A 233 4.14 10.70 -11.69
N ASP A 234 2.84 10.98 -11.83
CA ASP A 234 2.15 10.83 -13.14
C ASP A 234 2.85 11.62 -14.26
N SER A 235 3.67 12.64 -13.93
CA SER A 235 4.56 13.36 -14.87
C SER A 235 5.70 12.49 -15.42
N ASP A 236 6.15 11.47 -14.70
CA ASP A 236 7.22 10.57 -15.16
C ASP A 236 6.77 9.63 -16.28
N TRP A 237 5.44 9.45 -16.45
CA TRP A 237 4.89 8.70 -17.57
C TRP A 237 5.15 9.38 -18.93
N ASP A 238 5.16 10.71 -18.95
CA ASP A 238 5.36 11.49 -20.18
C ASP A 238 6.84 11.48 -20.61
N GLU A 239 7.80 11.36 -19.70
CA GLU A 239 9.22 11.26 -20.02
C GLU A 239 9.62 9.88 -20.58
N ILE A 240 8.96 8.80 -20.17
CA ILE A 240 9.24 7.44 -20.66
C ILE A 240 8.71 7.25 -22.07
N GLU A 241 7.63 7.92 -22.44
CA GLU A 241 7.05 7.86 -23.79
C GLU A 241 7.79 8.75 -24.81
N SER A 242 8.66 9.68 -24.36
CA SER A 242 9.40 10.61 -25.21
C SER A 242 10.82 10.16 -25.60
N ASN A 243 11.32 9.03 -25.09
CA ASN A 243 12.60 8.39 -25.41
C ASN A 243 12.39 7.05 -26.10
#